data_d95bc9d0d5e1304cde94da4b3bfb4e3f
#
_entry.id   d95bc9d0d5e1304cde94da4b3bfb4e3f
#
_cell.length_a   1.000
_cell.length_b   1.000
_cell.length_c   1.000
_cell.angle_alpha   90.00
_cell.angle_beta   90.00
_cell.angle_gamma   90.00
#
_symmetry.space_group_name_H-M   'P 1'
#
loop_
_entity.id
_entity.type
_entity.pdbx_description
1 polymer ?
#
loop_
_entity_poly.entity_id
_entity_poly.type
_entity_poly.pdbx_seq_one_letter_code
_entity_poly.pdbx_strand_id
1 'polypeptide(L)'
;MRTRIKICGITDPETARLAAQAGADAIGLVFHPPSARALELQRAAEISRAAAPFVAAVAVLVDPDADLVREIIARVAPACLQFHGDEPPEFCASFGLPYVKALRVGGDDDDLPAREARYASARGILLDTAHAELAGGSGAAFDWQLANYGAKLPLILAGGLTPGNIGGALAQVRPYGVDVSSGVESGGRKDAEKIRRFCGAVFHAKTSAKNSSSATAMPQ
;
A
#
# COMPACT_ATOMS: atom_id res chain seq x y z
N MET A 1 8.98 15.78 -2.37
CA MET A 1 9.19 14.32 -2.64
C MET A 1 7.94 13.78 -3.31
N ARG A 2 8.00 12.84 -4.29
CA ARG A 2 6.79 12.27 -4.88
C ARG A 2 6.19 11.20 -3.97
N THR A 3 4.88 11.03 -4.00
CA THR A 3 4.19 9.92 -3.35
C THR A 3 4.57 8.61 -4.03
N ARG A 4 4.93 7.58 -3.27
CA ARG A 4 5.26 6.25 -3.78
C ARG A 4 3.98 5.48 -4.07
N ILE A 5 4.06 4.54 -5.03
CA ILE A 5 2.90 3.76 -5.48
C ILE A 5 3.20 2.29 -5.30
N LYS A 6 2.33 1.58 -4.57
CA LYS A 6 2.32 0.13 -4.50
C LYS A 6 1.04 -0.39 -5.15
N ILE A 7 1.17 -1.41 -6.00
CA ILE A 7 0.05 -2.17 -6.57
C ILE A 7 0.03 -3.53 -5.87
N CYS A 8 -0.97 -3.75 -5.03
CA CYS A 8 -1.07 -4.93 -4.17
C CYS A 8 -1.89 -6.05 -4.81
N GLY A 9 -1.52 -7.31 -4.53
CA GLY A 9 -2.26 -8.48 -5.01
C GLY A 9 -2.00 -8.79 -6.48
N ILE A 10 -0.76 -8.70 -6.92
CA ILE A 10 -0.33 -9.14 -8.25
C ILE A 10 -0.26 -10.67 -8.28
N THR A 11 -0.87 -11.30 -9.29
CA THR A 11 -0.99 -12.76 -9.39
C THR A 11 -0.31 -13.36 -10.62
N ASP A 12 0.25 -12.52 -11.49
CA ASP A 12 0.94 -12.99 -12.69
C ASP A 12 2.10 -12.05 -13.10
N PRO A 13 3.11 -12.59 -13.82
CA PRO A 13 4.30 -11.83 -14.24
C PRO A 13 4.01 -10.72 -15.25
N GLU A 14 2.98 -10.84 -16.06
CA GLU A 14 2.62 -9.82 -17.06
C GLU A 14 2.11 -8.56 -16.36
N THR A 15 1.21 -8.74 -15.40
CA THR A 15 0.71 -7.64 -14.56
C THR A 15 1.83 -6.99 -13.74
N ALA A 16 2.83 -7.76 -13.26
CA ALA A 16 3.99 -7.19 -12.57
C ALA A 16 4.79 -6.24 -13.50
N ARG A 17 5.06 -6.67 -14.75
CA ARG A 17 5.73 -5.81 -15.75
C ARG A 17 4.92 -4.57 -16.08
N LEU A 18 3.62 -4.72 -16.22
CA LEU A 18 2.70 -3.62 -16.49
C LEU A 18 2.67 -2.61 -15.34
N ALA A 19 2.62 -3.07 -14.09
CA ALA A 19 2.69 -2.17 -12.93
C ALA A 19 4.01 -1.38 -12.92
N ALA A 20 5.14 -2.06 -13.20
CA ALA A 20 6.44 -1.42 -13.33
C ALA A 20 6.46 -0.35 -14.44
N GLN A 21 5.95 -0.67 -15.63
CA GLN A 21 5.85 0.26 -16.77
C GLN A 21 4.95 1.46 -16.48
N ALA A 22 3.88 1.25 -15.71
CA ALA A 22 3.00 2.32 -15.26
C ALA A 22 3.63 3.24 -14.20
N GLY A 23 4.80 2.88 -13.67
CA GLY A 23 5.55 3.68 -12.70
C GLY A 23 5.30 3.32 -11.24
N ALA A 24 4.82 2.11 -10.95
CA ALA A 24 4.76 1.61 -9.58
C ALA A 24 6.16 1.47 -8.97
N ASP A 25 6.30 1.83 -7.70
CA ASP A 25 7.53 1.65 -6.91
C ASP A 25 7.61 0.26 -6.27
N ALA A 26 6.45 -0.36 -6.04
CA ALA A 26 6.36 -1.65 -5.41
C ALA A 26 5.16 -2.47 -5.92
N ILE A 27 5.27 -3.79 -5.82
CA ILE A 27 4.17 -4.74 -5.99
C ILE A 27 3.96 -5.54 -4.73
N GLY A 28 2.69 -5.89 -4.40
CA GLY A 28 2.35 -6.75 -3.28
C GLY A 28 2.05 -8.18 -3.73
N LEU A 29 2.73 -9.14 -3.08
CA LEU A 29 2.57 -10.58 -3.26
C LEU A 29 1.90 -11.14 -1.99
N VAL A 30 0.69 -11.69 -2.11
CA VAL A 30 -0.12 -12.07 -0.95
C VAL A 30 0.12 -13.53 -0.59
N PHE A 31 0.48 -13.80 0.68
CA PHE A 31 0.68 -15.14 1.24
C PHE A 31 -0.33 -15.42 2.36
N HIS A 32 -1.59 -15.14 2.10
CA HIS A 32 -2.71 -15.40 3.02
C HIS A 32 -3.72 -16.30 2.31
N PRO A 33 -3.80 -17.60 2.63
CA PRO A 33 -4.63 -18.57 1.89
C PRO A 33 -6.10 -18.20 1.69
N PRO A 34 -6.78 -17.54 2.66
CA PRO A 34 -8.16 -17.08 2.45
C PRO A 34 -8.32 -15.99 1.38
N SER A 35 -7.25 -15.35 0.95
CA SER A 35 -7.31 -14.31 -0.08
C SER A 35 -7.46 -14.91 -1.47
N ALA A 36 -8.37 -14.37 -2.28
CA ALA A 36 -8.46 -14.71 -3.71
C ALA A 36 -7.18 -14.35 -4.51
N ARG A 37 -6.23 -13.62 -3.89
CA ARG A 37 -4.96 -13.21 -4.47
C ARG A 37 -3.77 -13.97 -3.88
N ALA A 38 -4.05 -15.04 -3.10
CA ALA A 38 -2.99 -15.85 -2.49
C ALA A 38 -2.10 -16.50 -3.55
N LEU A 39 -0.82 -16.57 -3.26
CA LEU A 39 0.20 -17.11 -4.15
C LEU A 39 0.95 -18.26 -3.50
N GLU A 40 1.23 -19.27 -4.30
CA GLU A 40 2.25 -20.27 -4.01
C GLU A 40 3.65 -19.67 -4.18
N LEU A 41 4.62 -20.16 -3.40
CA LEU A 41 5.99 -19.61 -3.34
C LEU A 41 6.69 -19.57 -4.71
N GLN A 42 6.53 -20.64 -5.51
CA GLN A 42 7.13 -20.69 -6.84
C GLN A 42 6.57 -19.59 -7.74
N ARG A 43 5.25 -19.42 -7.75
CA ARG A 43 4.58 -18.39 -8.53
C ARG A 43 4.98 -17.00 -8.09
N ALA A 44 5.06 -16.77 -6.77
CA ALA A 44 5.49 -15.49 -6.21
C ALA A 44 6.94 -15.15 -6.61
N ALA A 45 7.83 -16.13 -6.63
CA ALA A 45 9.22 -15.96 -7.09
C ALA A 45 9.30 -15.59 -8.59
N GLU A 46 8.46 -16.18 -9.43
CA GLU A 46 8.36 -15.82 -10.86
C GLU A 46 7.90 -14.37 -11.03
N ILE A 47 6.86 -13.96 -10.29
CA ILE A 47 6.32 -12.61 -10.33
C ILE A 47 7.36 -11.60 -9.82
N SER A 48 8.03 -11.90 -8.71
CA SER A 48 9.09 -11.06 -8.14
C SER A 48 10.21 -10.79 -9.16
N ARG A 49 10.66 -11.82 -9.85
CA ARG A 49 11.70 -11.69 -10.91
C ARG A 49 11.21 -10.97 -12.15
N ALA A 50 9.92 -11.02 -12.44
CA ALA A 50 9.33 -10.33 -13.60
C ALA A 50 9.14 -8.84 -13.38
N ALA A 51 9.06 -8.38 -12.13
CA ALA A 51 9.10 -6.97 -11.81
C ALA A 51 10.45 -6.38 -12.24
N ALA A 52 10.46 -5.14 -12.68
CA ALA A 52 11.70 -4.47 -13.06
C ALA A 52 12.65 -4.35 -11.85
N PRO A 53 13.98 -4.27 -12.04
CA PRO A 53 14.96 -4.34 -10.94
C PRO A 53 14.82 -3.23 -9.89
N PHE A 54 14.13 -2.15 -10.22
CA PHE A 54 13.87 -1.02 -9.31
C PHE A 54 12.44 -1.01 -8.74
N VAL A 55 11.66 -2.08 -8.93
CA VAL A 55 10.33 -2.25 -8.35
C VAL A 55 10.42 -3.26 -7.20
N ALA A 56 10.12 -2.82 -5.99
CA ALA A 56 10.22 -3.63 -4.80
C ALA A 56 9.10 -4.70 -4.76
N ALA A 57 9.45 -5.97 -4.59
CA ALA A 57 8.48 -7.00 -4.22
C ALA A 57 8.26 -6.95 -2.70
N VAL A 58 7.00 -6.83 -2.29
CA VAL A 58 6.58 -6.80 -0.88
C VAL A 58 5.76 -8.05 -0.58
N ALA A 59 6.21 -8.88 0.36
CA ALA A 59 5.46 -10.04 0.83
C ALA A 59 4.38 -9.60 1.82
N VAL A 60 3.11 -9.82 1.50
CA VAL A 60 1.96 -9.46 2.34
C VAL A 60 1.50 -10.68 3.11
N LEU A 61 1.50 -10.57 4.42
CA LEU A 61 1.32 -11.63 5.40
C LEU A 61 0.20 -11.27 6.38
N VAL A 62 -0.55 -12.27 6.83
CA VAL A 62 -1.58 -12.13 7.87
C VAL A 62 -1.40 -13.28 8.84
N ASP A 63 -0.96 -12.96 10.05
CA ASP A 63 -0.71 -13.90 11.16
C ASP A 63 0.03 -15.19 10.72
N PRO A 64 1.16 -15.07 9.99
CA PRO A 64 1.90 -16.21 9.49
C PRO A 64 2.66 -16.90 10.62
N ASP A 65 2.95 -18.19 10.47
CA ASP A 65 4.01 -18.81 11.26
C ASP A 65 5.41 -18.37 10.79
N ALA A 66 6.40 -18.50 11.67
CA ALA A 66 7.76 -18.03 11.40
C ALA A 66 8.47 -18.83 10.30
N ASP A 67 8.13 -20.10 10.12
CA ASP A 67 8.76 -20.95 9.12
C ASP A 67 8.30 -20.58 7.72
N LEU A 68 7.00 -20.27 7.55
CA LEU A 68 6.48 -19.71 6.30
C LEU A 68 7.19 -18.40 5.93
N VAL A 69 7.39 -17.49 6.89
CA VAL A 69 8.09 -16.21 6.62
C VAL A 69 9.53 -16.47 6.17
N ARG A 70 10.26 -17.38 6.84
CA ARG A 70 11.63 -17.75 6.46
C ARG A 70 11.68 -18.39 5.06
N GLU A 71 10.72 -19.24 4.73
CA GLU A 71 10.63 -19.86 3.40
C GLU A 71 10.34 -18.82 2.31
N ILE A 72 9.45 -17.87 2.56
CA ILE A 72 9.18 -16.74 1.65
C ILE A 72 10.46 -15.92 1.42
N ILE A 73 11.19 -15.59 2.49
CA ILE A 73 12.44 -14.84 2.38
C ILE A 73 13.46 -15.60 1.53
N ALA A 74 13.63 -16.89 1.77
CA ALA A 74 14.61 -17.72 1.08
C ALA A 74 14.28 -17.94 -0.40
N ARG A 75 13.01 -18.12 -0.76
CA ARG A 75 12.58 -18.53 -2.10
C ARG A 75 12.12 -17.40 -2.98
N VAL A 76 11.49 -16.36 -2.40
CA VAL A 76 10.91 -15.23 -3.15
C VAL A 76 11.83 -14.02 -3.12
N ALA A 77 12.68 -13.90 -2.09
CA ALA A 77 13.60 -12.79 -1.86
C ALA A 77 12.90 -11.41 -1.95
N PRO A 78 11.84 -11.17 -1.13
CA PRO A 78 11.16 -9.88 -1.14
C PRO A 78 12.09 -8.78 -0.59
N ALA A 79 11.90 -7.56 -1.07
CA ALA A 79 12.61 -6.39 -0.55
C ALA A 79 12.08 -5.91 0.81
N CYS A 80 10.83 -6.27 1.14
CA CYS A 80 10.14 -5.84 2.35
C CYS A 80 9.05 -6.83 2.72
N LEU A 81 8.80 -6.99 4.02
CA LEU A 81 7.64 -7.70 4.56
C LEU A 81 6.53 -6.69 4.90
N GLN A 82 5.28 -7.06 4.70
CA GLN A 82 4.12 -6.31 5.16
C GLN A 82 3.26 -7.21 6.04
N PHE A 83 3.21 -6.90 7.33
CA PHE A 83 2.40 -7.60 8.31
C PHE A 83 1.03 -6.93 8.42
N HIS A 84 -0.02 -7.66 8.09
CA HIS A 84 -1.38 -7.16 7.95
C HIS A 84 -2.39 -7.78 8.93
N GLY A 85 -1.92 -8.65 9.81
CA GLY A 85 -2.67 -9.28 10.90
C GLY A 85 -2.41 -8.60 12.24
N ASP A 86 -2.44 -9.38 13.32
CA ASP A 86 -2.22 -8.92 14.69
C ASP A 86 -0.82 -9.31 15.22
N GLU A 87 0.14 -9.52 14.30
CA GLU A 87 1.51 -9.94 14.62
C GLU A 87 2.16 -8.96 15.59
N PRO A 88 2.77 -9.44 16.72
CA PRO A 88 3.40 -8.57 17.69
C PRO A 88 4.70 -7.97 17.15
N PRO A 89 5.13 -6.80 17.67
CA PRO A 89 6.29 -6.05 17.15
C PRO A 89 7.60 -6.87 17.11
N GLU A 90 7.85 -7.67 18.15
CA GLU A 90 9.01 -8.54 18.24
C GLU A 90 9.03 -9.64 17.16
N PHE A 91 7.87 -10.17 16.81
CA PHE A 91 7.74 -11.10 15.70
C PHE A 91 8.07 -10.42 14.37
N CYS A 92 7.47 -9.25 14.12
CA CYS A 92 7.71 -8.50 12.89
C CYS A 92 9.19 -8.15 12.69
N ALA A 93 9.91 -7.81 13.77
CA ALA A 93 11.32 -7.42 13.75
C ALA A 93 12.31 -8.60 13.64
N SER A 94 11.87 -9.85 13.87
CA SER A 94 12.76 -11.01 14.03
C SER A 94 13.38 -11.54 12.72
N PHE A 95 12.94 -11.08 11.56
CA PHE A 95 13.30 -11.69 10.26
C PHE A 95 14.47 -11.02 9.52
N GLY A 96 15.04 -9.95 10.07
CA GLY A 96 16.21 -9.28 9.49
C GLY A 96 15.94 -8.49 8.19
N LEU A 97 14.69 -8.42 7.74
CA LEU A 97 14.27 -7.61 6.60
C LEU A 97 13.52 -6.34 7.06
N PRO A 98 13.54 -5.27 6.26
CA PRO A 98 12.64 -4.14 6.46
C PRO A 98 11.18 -4.62 6.47
N TYR A 99 10.36 -4.03 7.33
CA TYR A 99 8.94 -4.34 7.33
C TYR A 99 8.05 -3.10 7.45
N VAL A 100 6.84 -3.23 6.96
CA VAL A 100 5.72 -2.30 7.11
C VAL A 100 4.66 -2.98 7.95
N LYS A 101 4.10 -2.29 8.94
CA LYS A 101 2.95 -2.77 9.70
C LYS A 101 1.68 -2.12 9.18
N ALA A 102 0.70 -2.93 8.83
CA ALA A 102 -0.64 -2.45 8.53
C ALA A 102 -1.44 -2.27 9.82
N LEU A 103 -2.09 -1.11 9.94
CA LEU A 103 -3.04 -0.79 11.01
C LEU A 103 -4.40 -0.55 10.35
N ARG A 104 -5.41 -1.31 10.79
CA ARG A 104 -6.78 -1.09 10.38
C ARG A 104 -7.33 0.12 11.12
N VAL A 105 -8.04 1.00 10.41
CA VAL A 105 -8.68 2.20 10.98
C VAL A 105 -10.18 1.97 11.05
N GLY A 106 -10.83 2.33 12.18
CA GLY A 106 -12.29 2.27 12.27
C GLY A 106 -12.87 1.74 13.58
N GLY A 107 -12.26 2.03 14.71
CA GLY A 107 -12.85 1.82 16.03
C GLY A 107 -13.05 3.12 16.79
N ASP A 108 -14.03 3.19 17.69
CA ASP A 108 -14.35 4.40 18.47
C ASP A 108 -13.21 4.84 19.42
N ASP A 109 -12.23 3.95 19.71
CA ASP A 109 -11.06 4.19 20.57
C ASP A 109 -9.74 4.00 19.79
N ASP A 110 -9.66 4.43 18.54
CA ASP A 110 -8.51 4.18 17.68
C ASP A 110 -7.33 5.14 17.95
N ASP A 111 -6.56 4.86 19.02
CA ASP A 111 -5.32 5.59 19.32
C ASP A 111 -4.19 5.19 18.34
N LEU A 112 -4.25 5.74 17.12
CA LEU A 112 -3.25 5.50 16.08
C LEU A 112 -1.82 5.84 16.51
N PRO A 113 -1.55 6.98 17.22
CA PRO A 113 -0.22 7.26 17.77
C PRO A 113 0.32 6.18 18.71
N ALA A 114 -0.49 5.67 19.63
CA ALA A 114 -0.06 4.62 20.54
C ALA A 114 0.15 3.28 19.81
N ARG A 115 -0.71 2.96 18.86
CA ARG A 115 -0.56 1.74 18.04
C ARG A 115 0.69 1.80 17.15
N GLU A 116 0.97 2.93 16.51
CA GLU A 116 2.21 3.15 15.75
C GLU A 116 3.44 3.00 16.64
N ALA A 117 3.44 3.60 17.83
CA ALA A 117 4.57 3.59 18.76
C ALA A 117 5.02 2.17 19.14
N ARG A 118 4.11 1.19 19.16
CA ARG A 118 4.45 -0.21 19.39
C ARG A 118 5.36 -0.79 18.32
N TYR A 119 5.28 -0.30 17.07
CA TYR A 119 6.04 -0.78 15.93
C TYR A 119 7.15 0.19 15.51
N ALA A 120 7.85 0.79 16.48
CA ALA A 120 8.91 1.79 16.25
C ALA A 120 10.06 1.27 15.35
N SER A 121 10.26 -0.04 15.26
CA SER A 121 11.25 -0.68 14.36
C SER A 121 10.75 -0.85 12.92
N ALA A 122 9.47 -0.57 12.62
CA ALA A 122 8.93 -0.63 11.27
C ALA A 122 9.54 0.46 10.38
N ARG A 123 9.60 0.21 9.08
CA ARG A 123 10.03 1.20 8.08
C ARG A 123 8.89 2.10 7.61
N GLY A 124 7.67 1.80 8.00
CA GLY A 124 6.47 2.57 7.73
C GLY A 124 5.22 1.92 8.29
N ILE A 125 4.17 2.71 8.37
CA ILE A 125 2.83 2.25 8.73
C ILE A 125 1.94 2.34 7.50
N LEU A 126 1.21 1.27 7.23
CA LEU A 126 0.14 1.27 6.24
C LEU A 126 -1.19 1.41 6.98
N LEU A 127 -1.93 2.47 6.69
CA LEU A 127 -3.30 2.62 7.18
C LEU A 127 -4.26 1.99 6.17
N ASP A 128 -4.90 0.91 6.58
CA ASP A 128 -5.95 0.27 5.79
C ASP A 128 -7.33 0.68 6.31
N THR A 129 -8.03 1.40 5.45
CA THR A 129 -9.36 1.97 5.72
C THR A 129 -10.48 1.08 5.20
N ALA A 130 -10.20 -0.16 4.83
CA ALA A 130 -11.07 -1.04 4.04
C ALA A 130 -12.24 -1.67 4.81
N HIS A 131 -12.54 -1.28 6.04
CA HIS A 131 -13.76 -1.72 6.73
C HIS A 131 -14.95 -0.76 6.61
N ALA A 132 -14.99 0.08 5.60
CA ALA A 132 -16.23 0.73 5.19
C ALA A 132 -17.16 -0.25 4.42
N GLU A 133 -17.25 -1.53 4.84
CA GLU A 133 -18.38 -2.39 4.48
C GLU A 133 -19.70 -1.95 5.17
N LEU A 134 -19.65 -0.93 5.99
CA LEU A 134 -20.83 -0.28 6.56
C LEU A 134 -21.21 0.93 5.71
N ALA A 135 -21.88 0.71 4.64
CA ALA A 135 -22.88 1.51 3.98
C ALA A 135 -22.89 1.22 2.49
N GLY A 136 -23.38 0.08 2.11
CA GLY A 136 -24.00 -0.04 0.81
C GLY A 136 -24.99 1.12 0.65
N GLY A 137 -24.67 2.07 -0.22
CA GLY A 137 -25.62 3.08 -0.68
C GLY A 137 -25.49 4.51 -0.15
N SER A 138 -24.64 4.83 0.85
CA SER A 138 -24.57 6.21 1.38
C SER A 138 -23.54 7.11 0.70
N GLY A 139 -22.65 6.59 -0.15
CA GLY A 139 -21.60 7.40 -0.78
C GLY A 139 -20.62 8.04 0.22
N ALA A 140 -20.63 7.62 1.49
CA ALA A 140 -19.72 8.13 2.50
C ALA A 140 -18.30 7.64 2.14
N ALA A 141 -17.51 8.54 1.57
CA ALA A 141 -16.09 8.34 1.42
C ALA A 141 -15.49 8.19 2.82
N PHE A 142 -14.55 7.26 2.97
CA PHE A 142 -13.73 7.17 4.18
C PHE A 142 -13.14 8.55 4.49
N ASP A 143 -13.18 8.94 5.75
CA ASP A 143 -12.56 10.19 6.19
C ASP A 143 -11.04 10.03 6.23
N TRP A 144 -10.38 10.37 5.11
CA TRP A 144 -8.92 10.33 5.02
C TRP A 144 -8.24 11.29 6.00
N GLN A 145 -8.97 12.22 6.64
CA GLN A 145 -8.40 13.12 7.64
C GLN A 145 -7.88 12.35 8.87
N LEU A 146 -8.44 11.18 9.17
CA LEU A 146 -7.92 10.30 10.22
C LEU A 146 -6.45 9.90 10.00
N ALA A 147 -5.98 9.90 8.76
CA ALA A 147 -4.58 9.67 8.43
C ALA A 147 -3.65 10.86 8.77
N ASN A 148 -4.18 12.02 9.17
CA ASN A 148 -3.41 13.21 9.58
C ASN A 148 -3.11 13.22 11.11
N TYR A 149 -2.97 12.07 11.74
CA TYR A 149 -2.71 11.95 13.18
C TYR A 149 -1.27 12.31 13.61
N GLY A 150 -0.44 12.79 12.69
CA GLY A 150 0.94 13.18 12.99
C GLY A 150 1.90 11.99 13.05
N ALA A 151 1.75 11.05 12.12
CA ALA A 151 2.61 9.86 12.01
C ALA A 151 4.09 10.21 12.08
N LYS A 152 4.84 9.49 12.90
CA LYS A 152 6.30 9.60 13.04
C LYS A 152 7.04 8.76 12.01
N LEU A 153 6.43 7.64 11.60
CA LEU A 153 6.94 6.78 10.54
C LEU A 153 6.36 7.17 9.17
N PRO A 154 7.03 6.81 8.06
CA PRO A 154 6.48 6.97 6.72
C PRO A 154 5.09 6.35 6.60
N LEU A 155 4.09 7.17 6.29
CA LEU A 155 2.70 6.76 6.19
C LEU A 155 2.36 6.28 4.78
N ILE A 156 1.77 5.11 4.66
CA ILE A 156 1.23 4.54 3.42
C ILE A 156 -0.29 4.49 3.56
N LEU A 157 -0.99 5.18 2.66
CA LEU A 157 -2.45 5.19 2.65
C LEU A 157 -2.98 4.05 1.79
N ALA A 158 -3.89 3.26 2.34
CA ALA A 158 -4.57 2.17 1.67
C ALA A 158 -6.09 2.23 1.92
N GLY A 159 -6.81 1.23 1.42
CA GLY A 159 -8.26 1.08 1.60
C GLY A 159 -9.10 1.92 0.63
N GLY A 160 -9.89 1.28 -0.19
CA GLY A 160 -10.86 1.91 -1.09
C GLY A 160 -10.31 2.87 -2.14
N LEU A 161 -8.97 2.97 -2.32
CA LEU A 161 -8.37 3.84 -3.31
C LEU A 161 -8.67 3.36 -4.73
N THR A 162 -8.97 4.30 -5.61
CA THR A 162 -9.30 4.09 -7.03
C THR A 162 -8.68 5.19 -7.89
N PRO A 163 -8.60 5.02 -9.22
CA PRO A 163 -8.20 6.13 -10.12
C PRO A 163 -9.07 7.37 -9.99
N GLY A 164 -10.33 7.21 -9.57
CA GLY A 164 -11.30 8.31 -9.47
C GLY A 164 -11.19 9.13 -8.18
N ASN A 165 -10.71 8.52 -7.07
CA ASN A 165 -10.70 9.18 -5.76
C ASN A 165 -9.29 9.54 -5.25
N ILE A 166 -8.24 8.96 -5.84
CA ILE A 166 -6.85 9.15 -5.37
C ILE A 166 -6.42 10.62 -5.35
N GLY A 167 -6.85 11.42 -6.31
CA GLY A 167 -6.55 12.86 -6.34
C GLY A 167 -7.11 13.60 -5.11
N GLY A 168 -8.35 13.28 -4.72
CA GLY A 168 -9.00 13.84 -3.52
C GLY A 168 -8.31 13.37 -2.23
N ALA A 169 -7.92 12.09 -2.15
CA ALA A 169 -7.18 11.55 -1.02
C ALA A 169 -5.84 12.27 -0.83
N LEU A 170 -5.07 12.47 -1.90
CA LEU A 170 -3.77 13.16 -1.87
C LEU A 170 -3.87 14.66 -1.58
N ALA A 171 -5.03 15.29 -1.84
CA ALA A 171 -5.29 16.68 -1.47
C ALA A 171 -5.52 16.82 0.04
N GLN A 172 -6.09 15.81 0.70
CA GLN A 172 -6.40 15.80 2.13
C GLN A 172 -5.23 15.27 2.97
N VAL A 173 -4.55 14.22 2.47
CA VAL A 173 -3.43 13.56 3.16
C VAL A 173 -2.20 13.63 2.26
N ARG A 174 -1.05 13.93 2.86
CA ARG A 174 0.25 13.93 2.17
C ARG A 174 1.07 12.69 2.56
N PRO A 175 0.64 11.48 2.17
CA PRO A 175 1.30 10.27 2.59
C PRO A 175 2.65 10.11 1.88
N TYR A 176 3.55 9.32 2.50
CA TYR A 176 4.78 8.85 1.85
C TYR A 176 4.46 8.01 0.61
N GLY A 177 3.48 7.13 0.72
CA GLY A 177 3.05 6.24 -0.35
C GLY A 177 1.56 5.95 -0.31
N VAL A 178 1.07 5.35 -1.39
CA VAL A 178 -0.28 4.82 -1.52
C VAL A 178 -0.24 3.37 -1.94
N ASP A 179 -1.16 2.58 -1.44
CA ASP A 179 -1.33 1.16 -1.76
C ASP A 179 -2.72 0.89 -2.32
N VAL A 180 -2.80 0.31 -3.50
CA VAL A 180 -4.08 -0.01 -4.14
C VAL A 180 -4.16 -1.47 -4.53
N SER A 181 -5.31 -2.10 -4.27
CA SER A 181 -5.58 -3.48 -4.68
C SER A 181 -6.84 -3.56 -5.55
N SER A 182 -8.03 -3.72 -4.97
CA SER A 182 -9.29 -3.92 -5.70
C SER A 182 -9.68 -2.72 -6.56
N GLY A 183 -9.29 -1.50 -6.19
CA GLY A 183 -9.61 -0.29 -6.94
C GLY A 183 -9.01 -0.21 -8.35
N VAL A 184 -8.05 -1.09 -8.67
CA VAL A 184 -7.48 -1.25 -10.01
C VAL A 184 -7.79 -2.64 -10.61
N GLU A 185 -8.93 -3.22 -10.23
CA GLU A 185 -9.41 -4.50 -10.74
C GLU A 185 -10.68 -4.34 -11.57
N SER A 186 -10.89 -5.29 -12.49
CA SER A 186 -12.14 -5.55 -13.22
C SER A 186 -12.41 -7.05 -13.15
N GLY A 187 -13.60 -7.44 -12.69
CA GLY A 187 -13.95 -8.87 -12.56
C GLY A 187 -12.99 -9.66 -11.64
N GLY A 188 -12.46 -9.04 -10.58
CA GLY A 188 -11.52 -9.67 -9.62
C GLY A 188 -10.09 -9.85 -10.14
N ARG A 189 -9.73 -9.29 -11.30
CA ARG A 189 -8.39 -9.32 -11.89
C ARG A 189 -7.85 -7.91 -12.07
N LYS A 190 -6.53 -7.75 -11.97
CA LYS A 190 -5.88 -6.47 -12.23
C LYS A 190 -6.16 -5.99 -13.66
N ASP A 191 -6.58 -4.74 -13.76
CA ASP A 191 -6.94 -4.09 -15.01
C ASP A 191 -5.82 -3.13 -15.42
N ALA A 192 -5.27 -3.36 -16.60
CA ALA A 192 -4.13 -2.61 -17.11
C ALA A 192 -4.40 -1.10 -17.23
N GLU A 193 -5.60 -0.74 -17.69
CA GLU A 193 -5.98 0.65 -17.88
C GLU A 193 -6.19 1.35 -16.53
N LYS A 194 -6.84 0.66 -15.57
CA LYS A 194 -7.02 1.20 -14.22
C LYS A 194 -5.68 1.41 -13.52
N ILE A 195 -4.70 0.48 -13.67
CA ILE A 195 -3.35 0.66 -13.12
C ILE A 195 -2.69 1.90 -13.71
N ARG A 196 -2.69 2.07 -15.05
CA ARG A 196 -2.11 3.25 -15.70
C ARG A 196 -2.77 4.55 -15.24
N ARG A 197 -4.11 4.56 -15.18
CA ARG A 197 -4.88 5.72 -14.73
C ARG A 197 -4.60 6.06 -13.26
N PHE A 198 -4.48 5.05 -12.39
CA PHE A 198 -4.15 5.26 -10.98
C PHE A 198 -2.77 5.88 -10.83
N CYS A 199 -1.75 5.29 -11.46
CA CYS A 199 -0.38 5.82 -11.42
C CYS A 199 -0.32 7.24 -12.00
N GLY A 200 -0.96 7.48 -13.13
CA GLY A 200 -1.08 8.80 -13.75
C GLY A 200 -1.72 9.83 -12.82
N ALA A 201 -2.82 9.49 -12.16
CA ALA A 201 -3.50 10.39 -11.22
C ALA A 201 -2.61 10.75 -10.01
N VAL A 202 -1.82 9.79 -9.47
CA VAL A 202 -0.85 10.06 -8.40
C VAL A 202 0.25 11.01 -8.87
N PHE A 203 0.76 10.85 -10.10
CA PHE A 203 1.79 11.74 -10.64
C PHE A 203 1.28 13.16 -10.88
N HIS A 204 0.06 13.31 -11.37
CA HIS A 204 -0.54 14.61 -11.67
C HIS A 204 -0.97 15.37 -10.42
N ALA A 205 -1.38 14.70 -9.34
CA ALA A 205 -1.81 15.35 -8.10
C ALA A 205 -0.76 16.32 -7.51
N LYS A 206 0.53 16.10 -7.78
CA LYS A 206 1.64 16.97 -7.34
C LYS A 206 1.91 18.18 -8.22
N THR A 207 1.54 18.13 -9.49
CA THR A 207 1.80 19.24 -10.41
C THR A 207 0.88 20.42 -10.08
N SER A 208 -0.35 20.15 -9.65
CA SER A 208 -1.32 21.16 -9.26
C SER A 208 -0.95 21.91 -7.97
N ALA A 209 -0.33 21.24 -7.00
CA ALA A 209 0.07 21.85 -5.72
C ALA A 209 1.27 22.83 -5.87
N LYS A 210 2.10 22.69 -6.89
CA LYS A 210 3.21 23.63 -7.15
C LYS A 210 2.76 24.91 -7.84
N ASN A 211 1.70 24.87 -8.64
CA ASN A 211 1.20 26.04 -9.36
C ASN A 211 0.36 26.98 -8.50
N SER A 212 -0.21 26.50 -7.39
CA SER A 212 -0.99 27.34 -6.46
C SER A 212 -0.13 28.16 -5.48
N SER A 213 1.14 27.75 -5.26
CA SER A 213 2.05 28.47 -4.35
C SER A 213 2.89 29.58 -5.04
N SER A 214 2.86 29.67 -6.37
CA SER A 214 3.63 30.68 -7.11
C SER A 214 2.81 31.91 -7.54
N ALA A 215 1.52 31.98 -7.19
CA ALA A 215 0.62 33.06 -7.63
C ALA A 215 0.44 34.20 -6.61
N THR A 216 1.19 34.24 -5.49
CA THR A 216 1.06 35.32 -4.50
C THR A 216 2.41 35.92 -4.20
N ALA A 217 2.98 36.69 -5.15
CA ALA A 217 3.98 37.71 -4.88
C ALA A 217 4.13 38.62 -6.09
N MET A 218 3.28 39.64 -6.20
CA MET A 218 3.63 40.90 -6.88
C MET A 218 3.46 42.03 -5.85
N PRO A 219 4.52 42.68 -5.42
CA PRO A 219 4.42 43.94 -4.67
C PRO A 219 4.07 45.07 -5.64
N GLN A 220 3.18 45.94 -5.22
CA GLN A 220 2.99 47.25 -5.82
C GLN A 220 4.11 48.19 -5.42
#